data_582cae9d2ed1b0b8a4bb2f75c8a9090e
#
_entry.id   582cae9d2ed1b0b8a4bb2f75c8a9090e
#
_cell.length_a   1.000
_cell.length_b   1.000
_cell.length_c   1.000
_cell.angle_alpha   90.00
_cell.angle_beta   90.00
_cell.angle_gamma   90.00
#
_symmetry.space_group_name_H-M   'P 1'
#
loop_
_entity.id
_entity.type
_entity.pdbx_description
1 polymer ?
#
loop_
_entity_poly.entity_id
_entity_poly.type
_entity_poly.pdbx_seq_one_letter_code
_entity_poly.pdbx_strand_id
1 'polypeptide(L)'
;MQTTVPSSVLDIYRMLPEGTRCEVLYNQLSMSPSPSTEHQLISFKLSGLLFVFLEKSNKGIAFAAPTDVYFEVEQSVVQPDLLVILDENKAIIQKDGIYGAPDVIFEILSANRKHDTLKKKTLYEKAGVKEYFIIDPSDNSVAMFAFNGSKQYEMIYEEKGRILSDILGCDLNF
;
A
#
# COMPACT_ATOMS: atom_id res chain seq x y z
N MET A 1 10.07 -32.08 -15.28
CA MET A 1 9.86 -30.69 -14.84
C MET A 1 10.82 -29.80 -15.62
N GLN A 2 10.32 -28.94 -16.50
CA GLN A 2 11.16 -27.92 -17.11
C GLN A 2 11.42 -26.83 -16.04
N THR A 3 12.64 -26.75 -15.56
CA THR A 3 13.11 -25.62 -14.74
C THR A 3 13.28 -24.43 -15.66
N THR A 4 12.27 -23.54 -15.70
CA THR A 4 12.43 -22.25 -16.37
C THR A 4 13.42 -21.41 -15.57
N VAL A 5 14.51 -20.99 -16.21
CA VAL A 5 15.45 -20.05 -15.61
C VAL A 5 14.73 -18.71 -15.46
N PRO A 6 14.70 -18.10 -14.25
CA PRO A 6 14.06 -16.81 -14.06
C PRO A 6 14.72 -15.75 -14.96
N SER A 7 13.92 -14.98 -15.68
CA SER A 7 14.37 -13.96 -16.62
C SER A 7 14.31 -12.54 -16.05
N SER A 8 13.62 -12.37 -14.91
CA SER A 8 13.45 -11.08 -14.24
C SER A 8 13.51 -11.25 -12.71
N VAL A 9 13.65 -10.12 -11.99
CA VAL A 9 13.56 -10.13 -10.52
C VAL A 9 12.16 -10.49 -10.05
N LEU A 10 11.11 -10.16 -10.81
CA LEU A 10 9.75 -10.59 -10.52
C LEU A 10 9.59 -12.12 -10.62
N ASP A 11 10.27 -12.78 -11.58
CA ASP A 11 10.26 -14.24 -11.65
C ASP A 11 10.95 -14.86 -10.43
N ILE A 12 12.04 -14.26 -9.98
CA ILE A 12 12.72 -14.67 -8.74
C ILE A 12 11.78 -14.49 -7.54
N TYR A 13 11.10 -13.35 -7.45
CA TYR A 13 10.14 -13.08 -6.38
C TYR A 13 9.04 -14.15 -6.31
N ARG A 14 8.43 -14.51 -7.45
CA ARG A 14 7.39 -15.54 -7.55
C ARG A 14 7.87 -16.94 -7.15
N MET A 15 9.17 -17.19 -7.11
CA MET A 15 9.76 -18.46 -6.68
C MET A 15 10.07 -18.49 -5.19
N LEU A 16 9.98 -17.38 -4.48
CA LEU A 16 10.23 -17.32 -3.04
C LEU A 16 9.13 -18.06 -2.27
N PRO A 17 9.44 -18.64 -1.11
CA PRO A 17 8.42 -19.22 -0.24
C PRO A 17 7.34 -18.21 0.13
N GLU A 18 6.09 -18.67 0.20
CA GLU A 18 4.98 -17.86 0.70
C GLU A 18 5.30 -17.24 2.06
N GLY A 19 4.94 -15.97 2.26
CA GLY A 19 5.23 -15.23 3.47
C GLY A 19 6.66 -14.66 3.56
N THR A 20 7.48 -14.78 2.49
CA THR A 20 8.77 -14.10 2.43
C THR A 20 8.56 -12.59 2.48
N ARG A 21 9.19 -11.94 3.47
CA ARG A 21 9.09 -10.49 3.67
C ARG A 21 10.12 -9.74 2.82
N CYS A 22 9.77 -9.51 1.59
CA CYS A 22 10.58 -8.74 0.64
C CYS A 22 9.67 -8.02 -0.34
N GLU A 23 10.21 -7.01 -0.99
CA GLU A 23 9.54 -6.23 -2.02
C GLU A 23 10.47 -6.09 -3.23
N VAL A 24 9.89 -5.88 -4.39
CA VAL A 24 10.61 -5.51 -5.61
C VAL A 24 10.17 -4.12 -6.02
N LEU A 25 11.09 -3.17 -6.06
CA LEU A 25 10.86 -1.81 -6.52
C LEU A 25 11.73 -1.54 -7.74
N TYR A 26 11.09 -1.30 -8.90
CA TYR A 26 11.77 -1.04 -10.16
C TYR A 26 12.85 -2.08 -10.46
N ASN A 27 12.48 -3.36 -10.43
CA ASN A 27 13.37 -4.51 -10.66
C ASN A 27 14.52 -4.65 -9.64
N GLN A 28 14.39 -4.07 -8.45
CA GLN A 28 15.33 -4.21 -7.33
C GLN A 28 14.67 -4.87 -6.14
N LEU A 29 15.15 -6.05 -5.76
CA LEU A 29 14.64 -6.80 -4.60
C LEU A 29 15.25 -6.25 -3.30
N SER A 30 14.41 -6.03 -2.30
CA SER A 30 14.81 -5.63 -0.96
C SER A 30 14.07 -6.42 0.10
N MET A 31 14.78 -6.81 1.17
CA MET A 31 14.19 -7.50 2.31
C MET A 31 13.53 -6.51 3.24
N SER A 32 12.36 -6.88 3.77
CA SER A 32 11.63 -6.08 4.76
C SER A 32 11.84 -6.64 6.16
N PRO A 33 12.52 -5.92 7.08
CA PRO A 33 12.64 -6.35 8.48
C PRO A 33 11.27 -6.33 9.17
N SER A 34 11.19 -6.99 10.32
CA SER A 34 9.98 -6.91 11.15
C SER A 34 9.71 -5.47 11.59
N PRO A 35 8.45 -5.01 11.54
CA PRO A 35 8.07 -3.67 11.96
C PRO A 35 8.20 -3.50 13.48
N SER A 36 8.28 -2.24 13.94
CA SER A 36 8.27 -1.91 15.36
C SER A 36 6.89 -2.15 15.99
N THR A 37 6.84 -2.20 17.30
CA THR A 37 5.57 -2.33 18.05
C THR A 37 4.66 -1.11 17.85
N GLU A 38 5.22 0.10 17.72
CA GLU A 38 4.47 1.33 17.43
C GLU A 38 3.81 1.24 16.04
N HIS A 39 4.58 0.86 15.03
CA HIS A 39 4.07 0.62 13.68
C HIS A 39 2.92 -0.39 13.71
N GLN A 40 3.09 -1.53 14.39
CA GLN A 40 2.07 -2.57 14.49
C GLN A 40 0.80 -2.09 15.21
N LEU A 41 0.95 -1.25 16.25
CA LEU A 41 -0.20 -0.68 16.98
C LEU A 41 -1.04 0.21 16.07
N ILE A 42 -0.40 1.09 15.28
CA ILE A 42 -1.09 1.95 14.32
C ILE A 42 -1.74 1.12 13.20
N SER A 43 -1.01 0.14 12.63
CA SER A 43 -1.55 -0.76 11.61
C SER A 43 -2.80 -1.49 12.09
N PHE A 44 -2.79 -2.01 13.32
CA PHE A 44 -3.93 -2.71 13.90
C PHE A 44 -5.14 -1.79 14.14
N LYS A 45 -4.91 -0.56 14.67
CA LYS A 45 -5.98 0.43 14.86
C LYS A 45 -6.64 0.81 13.53
N LEU A 46 -5.82 1.15 12.52
CA LEU A 46 -6.32 1.54 11.20
C LEU A 46 -7.06 0.39 10.51
N SER A 47 -6.54 -0.84 10.61
CA SER A 47 -7.23 -2.04 10.10
C SER A 47 -8.63 -2.19 10.68
N GLY A 48 -8.75 -2.03 12.00
CA GLY A 48 -10.04 -2.12 12.68
C GLY A 48 -11.02 -1.03 12.26
N LEU A 49 -10.55 0.22 12.17
CA LEU A 49 -11.37 1.36 11.75
C LEU A 49 -11.84 1.22 10.31
N LEU A 50 -10.93 0.87 9.39
CA LEU A 50 -11.26 0.67 7.98
C LEU A 50 -12.21 -0.51 7.79
N PHE A 51 -11.99 -1.62 8.49
CA PHE A 51 -12.88 -2.77 8.44
C PHE A 51 -14.31 -2.39 8.85
N VAL A 52 -14.47 -1.76 10.01
CA VAL A 52 -15.81 -1.35 10.51
C VAL A 52 -16.48 -0.35 9.56
N PHE A 53 -15.71 0.58 9.00
CA PHE A 53 -16.22 1.56 8.05
C PHE A 53 -16.69 0.90 6.74
N LEU A 54 -15.86 0.02 6.15
CA LEU A 54 -16.17 -0.62 4.87
C LEU A 54 -17.34 -1.61 4.98
N GLU A 55 -17.44 -2.37 6.08
CA GLU A 55 -18.58 -3.25 6.35
C GLU A 55 -19.92 -2.46 6.43
N LYS A 56 -19.89 -1.25 6.98
CA LYS A 56 -21.10 -0.41 7.08
C LYS A 56 -21.45 0.31 5.77
N SER A 57 -20.44 0.71 5.02
CA SER A 57 -20.62 1.53 3.80
C SER A 57 -20.81 0.70 2.53
N ASN A 58 -20.42 -0.57 2.54
CA ASN A 58 -20.38 -1.46 1.37
C ASN A 58 -19.63 -0.83 0.16
N LYS A 59 -18.53 -0.10 0.41
CA LYS A 59 -17.81 0.60 -0.65
C LYS A 59 -16.67 -0.20 -1.27
N GLY A 60 -16.17 -1.22 -0.58
CA GLY A 60 -15.00 -1.96 -1.05
C GLY A 60 -14.46 -2.93 -0.02
N ILE A 61 -13.23 -3.37 -0.24
CA ILE A 61 -12.52 -4.33 0.61
C ILE A 61 -11.16 -3.75 0.99
N ALA A 62 -10.76 -3.93 2.26
CA ALA A 62 -9.41 -3.61 2.74
C ALA A 62 -8.57 -4.87 2.86
N PHE A 63 -7.27 -4.72 2.59
CA PHE A 63 -6.25 -5.73 2.87
C PHE A 63 -5.13 -5.12 3.68
N ALA A 64 -4.51 -5.94 4.52
CA ALA A 64 -3.33 -5.57 5.30
C ALA A 64 -2.11 -6.37 4.86
N ALA A 65 -0.92 -5.86 5.15
CA ALA A 65 0.32 -6.60 4.95
C ALA A 65 0.34 -7.93 5.75
N PRO A 66 0.91 -9.01 5.17
CA PRO A 66 1.54 -9.07 3.87
C PRO A 66 0.52 -9.40 2.76
N THR A 67 0.23 -8.44 1.91
CA THR A 67 -0.57 -8.66 0.69
C THR A 67 0.22 -8.13 -0.49
N ASP A 68 0.51 -8.99 -1.45
CA ASP A 68 1.28 -8.62 -2.63
C ASP A 68 0.46 -7.77 -3.59
N VAL A 69 1.01 -6.62 -3.99
CA VAL A 69 0.47 -5.76 -5.05
C VAL A 69 1.46 -5.72 -6.20
N TYR A 70 1.04 -6.23 -7.35
CA TYR A 70 1.84 -6.34 -8.56
C TYR A 70 1.59 -5.15 -9.47
N PHE A 71 2.62 -4.36 -9.71
CA PHE A 71 2.69 -3.30 -10.72
C PHE A 71 3.61 -3.77 -11.85
N GLU A 72 3.07 -4.56 -12.77
CA GLU A 72 3.86 -5.25 -13.79
C GLU A 72 4.56 -4.29 -14.76
N VAL A 73 3.91 -3.17 -15.11
CA VAL A 73 4.50 -2.13 -15.98
C VAL A 73 5.73 -1.50 -15.33
N GLU A 74 5.69 -1.26 -14.03
CA GLU A 74 6.78 -0.68 -13.25
C GLU A 74 7.78 -1.75 -12.76
N GLN A 75 7.59 -3.02 -13.15
CA GLN A 75 8.39 -4.16 -12.70
C GLN A 75 8.57 -4.17 -11.17
N SER A 76 7.45 -4.02 -10.48
CA SER A 76 7.42 -3.87 -9.02
C SER A 76 6.38 -4.79 -8.40
N VAL A 77 6.71 -5.31 -7.21
CA VAL A 77 5.76 -5.94 -6.29
C VAL A 77 6.04 -5.43 -4.90
N VAL A 78 5.01 -4.92 -4.24
CA VAL A 78 5.13 -4.30 -2.91
C VAL A 78 4.08 -4.87 -1.97
N GLN A 79 4.31 -4.73 -0.67
CA GLN A 79 3.40 -5.13 0.40
C GLN A 79 3.03 -3.88 1.23
N PRO A 80 2.06 -3.06 0.77
CA PRO A 80 1.62 -1.90 1.52
C PRO A 80 1.08 -2.30 2.89
N ASP A 81 1.28 -1.45 3.90
CA ASP A 81 0.78 -1.76 5.25
C ASP A 81 -0.73 -1.96 5.28
N LEU A 82 -1.48 -1.12 4.55
CA LEU A 82 -2.92 -1.26 4.32
C LEU A 82 -3.27 -0.75 2.91
N LEU A 83 -4.28 -1.34 2.31
CA LEU A 83 -4.85 -0.87 1.05
C LEU A 83 -6.36 -1.07 1.02
N VAL A 84 -7.04 -0.28 0.18
CA VAL A 84 -8.47 -0.41 -0.08
C VAL A 84 -8.70 -0.51 -1.59
N ILE A 85 -9.54 -1.45 -1.98
CA ILE A 85 -10.02 -1.63 -3.35
C ILE A 85 -11.53 -1.40 -3.34
N LEU A 86 -11.99 -0.41 -4.10
CA LEU A 86 -13.42 -0.12 -4.25
C LEU A 86 -14.12 -1.23 -5.03
N ASP A 87 -15.43 -1.36 -4.83
CA ASP A 87 -16.24 -2.41 -5.46
C ASP A 87 -16.13 -2.44 -6.97
N GLU A 88 -16.03 -1.26 -7.60
CA GLU A 88 -15.87 -1.09 -9.03
C GLU A 88 -14.53 -1.63 -9.58
N ASN A 89 -13.53 -1.76 -8.70
CA ASN A 89 -12.16 -2.18 -9.04
C ASN A 89 -11.83 -3.63 -8.63
N LYS A 90 -12.77 -4.37 -8.06
CA LYS A 90 -12.55 -5.72 -7.52
C LYS A 90 -11.94 -6.72 -8.49
N ALA A 91 -12.01 -6.46 -9.79
CA ALA A 91 -11.43 -7.33 -10.82
C ALA A 91 -9.90 -7.50 -10.71
N ILE A 92 -9.20 -6.57 -10.02
CA ILE A 92 -7.74 -6.67 -9.78
C ILE A 92 -7.38 -7.65 -8.65
N ILE A 93 -8.36 -8.10 -7.84
CA ILE A 93 -8.14 -9.05 -6.75
C ILE A 93 -8.05 -10.45 -7.34
N GLN A 94 -6.92 -11.11 -7.15
CA GLN A 94 -6.70 -12.50 -7.55
C GLN A 94 -6.36 -13.35 -6.33
N LYS A 95 -6.26 -14.66 -6.53
CA LYS A 95 -6.04 -15.62 -5.43
C LYS A 95 -4.71 -15.39 -4.71
N ASP A 96 -3.69 -14.98 -5.42
CA ASP A 96 -2.29 -14.88 -4.98
C ASP A 96 -1.81 -13.43 -4.82
N GLY A 97 -2.69 -12.43 -5.01
CA GLY A 97 -2.34 -11.03 -4.84
C GLY A 97 -3.26 -10.07 -5.59
N ILE A 98 -2.86 -8.82 -5.60
CA ILE A 98 -3.55 -7.71 -6.26
C ILE A 98 -2.76 -7.36 -7.52
N TYR A 99 -3.42 -7.39 -8.68
CA TYR A 99 -2.80 -7.13 -9.98
C TYR A 99 -3.30 -5.81 -10.57
N GLY A 100 -2.62 -4.73 -10.23
CA GLY A 100 -2.97 -3.36 -10.60
C GLY A 100 -2.99 -2.42 -9.41
N ALA A 101 -3.46 -1.20 -9.64
CA ALA A 101 -3.48 -0.15 -8.62
C ALA A 101 -4.69 -0.28 -7.68
N PRO A 102 -4.49 -0.47 -6.37
CA PRO A 102 -5.52 -0.22 -5.37
C PRO A 102 -6.03 1.23 -5.46
N ASP A 103 -7.25 1.48 -4.99
CA ASP A 103 -7.78 2.84 -4.98
C ASP A 103 -7.12 3.71 -3.92
N VAL A 104 -6.86 3.14 -2.73
CA VAL A 104 -6.22 3.82 -1.60
C VAL A 104 -5.12 2.95 -1.02
N ILE A 105 -3.98 3.55 -0.71
CA ILE A 105 -2.85 2.90 -0.02
C ILE A 105 -2.47 3.70 1.22
N PHE A 106 -2.15 2.97 2.31
CA PHE A 106 -1.61 3.52 3.55
C PHE A 106 -0.25 2.88 3.83
N GLU A 107 0.76 3.72 4.06
CA GLU A 107 2.09 3.31 4.50
C GLU A 107 2.41 3.94 5.85
N ILE A 108 2.85 3.12 6.79
CA ILE A 108 3.27 3.56 8.12
C ILE A 108 4.79 3.61 8.13
N LEU A 109 5.35 4.76 8.45
CA LEU A 109 6.81 4.96 8.41
C LEU A 109 7.51 4.04 9.40
N SER A 110 8.58 3.41 8.96
CA SER A 110 9.56 2.77 9.82
C SER A 110 10.81 3.65 9.95
N ALA A 111 11.48 3.61 11.12
CA ALA A 111 12.60 4.49 11.47
C ALA A 111 13.73 4.56 10.41
N ASN A 112 13.89 3.50 9.60
CA ASN A 112 14.99 3.36 8.64
C ASN A 112 14.57 3.55 7.16
N ARG A 113 13.30 3.92 6.84
CA ARG A 113 12.77 3.83 5.48
C ARG A 113 12.34 5.15 4.82
N LYS A 114 12.79 6.31 5.30
CA LYS A 114 12.43 7.60 4.64
C LYS A 114 12.79 7.63 3.14
N HIS A 115 13.82 6.91 2.72
CA HIS A 115 14.22 6.87 1.31
C HIS A 115 13.28 5.99 0.45
N ASP A 116 12.76 4.89 1.02
CA ASP A 116 11.85 3.99 0.32
C ASP A 116 10.47 4.62 0.14
N THR A 117 10.05 5.48 1.06
CA THR A 117 8.78 6.22 0.99
C THR A 117 8.67 7.09 -0.27
N LEU A 118 9.77 7.77 -0.66
CA LEU A 118 9.79 8.59 -1.88
C LEU A 118 9.68 7.73 -3.14
N LYS A 119 10.36 6.56 -3.17
CA LYS A 119 10.27 5.62 -4.29
C LYS A 119 8.88 5.03 -4.42
N LYS A 120 8.28 4.61 -3.30
CA LYS A 120 6.90 4.10 -3.25
C LYS A 120 5.89 5.16 -3.66
N LYS A 121 6.03 6.41 -3.20
CA LYS A 121 5.17 7.52 -3.63
C LYS A 121 5.20 7.67 -5.15
N THR A 122 6.40 7.67 -5.75
CA THR A 122 6.55 7.76 -7.21
C THR A 122 5.96 6.55 -7.93
N LEU A 123 6.10 5.34 -7.36
CA LEU A 123 5.49 4.13 -7.89
C LEU A 123 3.97 4.23 -7.89
N TYR A 124 3.37 4.58 -6.75
CA TYR A 124 1.92 4.66 -6.60
C TYR A 124 1.29 5.75 -7.48
N GLU A 125 1.95 6.91 -7.59
CA GLU A 125 1.56 7.97 -8.52
C GLU A 125 1.52 7.48 -9.98
N LYS A 126 2.60 6.84 -10.45
CA LYS A 126 2.70 6.31 -11.82
C LYS A 126 1.69 5.20 -12.09
N ALA A 127 1.49 4.31 -11.13
CA ALA A 127 0.57 3.20 -11.23
C ALA A 127 -0.90 3.62 -11.19
N GLY A 128 -1.22 4.83 -10.71
CA GLY A 128 -2.57 5.36 -10.68
C GLY A 128 -3.34 5.12 -9.39
N VAL A 129 -2.66 4.89 -8.27
CA VAL A 129 -3.30 4.87 -6.94
C VAL A 129 -3.91 6.24 -6.66
N LYS A 130 -5.22 6.29 -6.38
CA LYS A 130 -5.97 7.55 -6.34
C LYS A 130 -5.66 8.38 -5.09
N GLU A 131 -5.54 7.74 -3.91
CA GLU A 131 -5.15 8.37 -2.64
C GLU A 131 -4.03 7.59 -1.97
N TYR A 132 -3.05 8.30 -1.47
CA TYR A 132 -1.90 7.75 -0.78
C TYR A 132 -1.67 8.44 0.56
N PHE A 133 -1.68 7.66 1.64
CA PHE A 133 -1.48 8.13 3.00
C PHE A 133 -0.14 7.67 3.55
N ILE A 134 0.60 8.60 4.14
CA ILE A 134 1.83 8.34 4.88
C ILE A 134 1.57 8.68 6.34
N ILE A 135 1.79 7.71 7.23
CA ILE A 135 1.56 7.86 8.66
C ILE A 135 2.89 7.75 9.40
N ASP A 136 3.25 8.75 10.20
CA ASP A 136 4.40 8.67 11.12
C ASP A 136 3.94 8.17 12.48
N PRO A 137 4.35 6.97 12.92
CA PRO A 137 3.91 6.42 14.20
C PRO A 137 4.50 7.14 15.41
N SER A 138 5.56 7.95 15.23
CA SER A 138 6.22 8.64 16.34
C SER A 138 5.39 9.80 16.91
N ASP A 139 4.57 10.43 16.08
CA ASP A 139 3.74 11.57 16.49
C ASP A 139 2.31 11.53 15.94
N ASN A 140 1.93 10.42 15.28
CA ASN A 140 0.66 10.19 14.59
C ASN A 140 0.36 11.19 13.47
N SER A 141 1.37 11.84 12.90
CA SER A 141 1.13 12.70 11.72
C SER A 141 0.72 11.86 10.51
N VAL A 142 -0.21 12.40 9.74
CA VAL A 142 -0.78 11.80 8.53
C VAL A 142 -0.65 12.79 7.40
N ALA A 143 0.14 12.47 6.38
CA ALA A 143 0.18 13.22 5.13
C ALA A 143 -0.62 12.47 4.06
N MET A 144 -1.57 13.15 3.42
CA MET A 144 -2.40 12.60 2.36
C MET A 144 -2.04 13.21 1.03
N PHE A 145 -1.87 12.35 0.03
CA PHE A 145 -1.59 12.72 -1.35
C PHE A 145 -2.70 12.21 -2.27
N ALA A 146 -3.14 13.05 -3.20
CA ALA A 146 -4.09 12.69 -4.25
C ALA A 146 -3.69 13.35 -5.58
N PHE A 147 -4.31 12.91 -6.68
CA PHE A 147 -4.04 13.50 -7.98
C PHE A 147 -4.61 14.92 -8.10
N ASN A 148 -3.78 15.84 -8.57
CA ASN A 148 -4.22 17.14 -9.04
C ASN A 148 -4.75 17.05 -10.49
N GLY A 149 -5.14 18.21 -11.06
CA GLY A 149 -5.64 18.32 -12.43
C GLY A 149 -4.65 17.85 -13.52
N SER A 150 -3.35 17.74 -13.21
CA SER A 150 -2.28 17.25 -14.10
C SER A 150 -1.92 15.78 -13.88
N LYS A 151 -2.70 15.05 -13.10
CA LYS A 151 -2.46 13.65 -12.70
C LYS A 151 -1.11 13.45 -11.99
N GLN A 152 -0.71 14.40 -11.18
CA GLN A 152 0.44 14.33 -10.30
C GLN A 152 -0.03 14.38 -8.85
N TYR A 153 0.68 13.70 -7.95
CA TYR A 153 0.37 13.76 -6.53
C TYR A 153 0.65 15.14 -5.96
N GLU A 154 -0.39 15.72 -5.38
CA GLU A 154 -0.32 16.91 -4.54
C GLU A 154 -0.63 16.52 -3.10
N MET A 155 0.07 17.11 -2.13
CA MET A 155 -0.25 16.93 -0.72
C MET A 155 -1.51 17.76 -0.40
N ILE A 156 -2.59 17.07 -0.08
CA ILE A 156 -3.90 17.66 0.18
C ILE A 156 -3.96 18.20 1.61
N TYR A 157 -3.44 17.41 2.58
CA TYR A 157 -3.33 17.85 3.96
C TYR A 157 -2.22 17.09 4.71
N GLU A 158 -1.85 17.64 5.87
CA GLU A 158 -1.06 16.98 6.90
C GLU A 158 -1.70 17.28 8.25
N GLU A 159 -2.19 16.25 8.96
CA GLU A 159 -2.89 16.36 10.25
C GLU A 159 -2.46 15.23 11.19
N LYS A 160 -2.81 15.32 12.48
CA LYS A 160 -2.48 14.26 13.45
C LYS A 160 -3.67 13.37 13.78
N GLY A 161 -3.44 12.06 13.73
CA GLY A 161 -4.40 11.05 14.18
C GLY A 161 -5.71 11.01 13.40
N ARG A 162 -5.73 11.53 12.15
CA ARG A 162 -6.95 11.63 11.35
C ARG A 162 -6.72 11.16 9.93
N ILE A 163 -7.62 10.33 9.42
CA ILE A 163 -7.73 9.91 8.02
C ILE A 163 -9.00 10.54 7.45
N LEU A 164 -8.84 11.50 6.56
CA LEU A 164 -9.92 12.07 5.76
C LEU A 164 -9.72 11.64 4.32
N SER A 165 -10.62 10.83 3.79
CA SER A 165 -10.58 10.30 2.43
C SER A 165 -11.83 10.71 1.66
N ASP A 166 -11.66 11.43 0.57
CA ASP A 166 -12.75 11.84 -0.30
C ASP A 166 -13.30 10.63 -1.08
N ILE A 167 -12.43 9.76 -1.56
CA ILE A 167 -12.80 8.56 -2.34
C ILE A 167 -13.61 7.60 -1.47
N LEU A 168 -13.15 7.33 -0.26
CA LEU A 168 -13.90 6.50 0.67
C LEU A 168 -15.12 7.24 1.25
N GLY A 169 -15.06 8.58 1.32
CA GLY A 169 -16.03 9.40 2.00
C GLY A 169 -16.03 9.14 3.50
N CYS A 170 -14.84 9.03 4.09
CA CYS A 170 -14.68 8.75 5.52
C CYS A 170 -13.88 9.83 6.23
N ASP A 171 -14.14 9.98 7.52
CA ASP A 171 -13.40 10.79 8.48
C ASP A 171 -13.15 9.92 9.73
N LEU A 172 -11.94 9.38 9.84
CA LEU A 172 -11.58 8.41 10.88
C LEU A 172 -10.49 8.99 11.77
N ASN A 173 -10.68 8.90 13.09
CA ASN A 173 -9.68 9.32 14.08
C ASN A 173 -9.12 8.08 14.80
N PHE A 174 -7.78 8.04 15.06
CA PHE A 174 -7.09 6.89 15.64
C PHE A 174 -6.03 7.24 16.69
#